data_b848e08b29547a6b3b32ea3da5cd7834
#
_entry.id   b848e08b29547a6b3b32ea3da5cd7834
#
_cell.length_a   1.000
_cell.length_b   1.000
_cell.length_c   1.000
_cell.angle_alpha   90.00
_cell.angle_beta   90.00
_cell.angle_gamma   90.00
#
_symmetry.space_group_name_H-M   'P 1'
#
loop_
_entity.id
_entity.type
_entity.pdbx_description
1 polymer ?
#
loop_
_entity_poly.entity_id
_entity_poly.type
_entity_poly.pdbx_seq_one_letter_code
_entity_poly.pdbx_strand_id
1 'polypeptide(L)'
;MNREELGRYIGVTGMSLGHVEKDYIQHIVLGGLSRSAAGILVFKGGTALQKTGTVRRFSEDLDFTAREGSALERIASAARGSLHDYNFHSDLDALSDRETGLGFRLKVQGPLYRDGRGLCTLRIEMSRREKVLLAPDTRELEPPYYDILPYRLEIMQNVEILAEKLRALSTRQKARDLYDAYMLLQKGVKPDIALADRKMEFYGRRLDVPALRRNLELLGPGWNRELEGLVDDVPPFRKAFLMVRRALAEATG
;
A
#
# COMPACT_ATOMS: atom_id res chain seq x y z
N MET A 1 3.78 -22.97 -4.76
CA MET A 1 3.19 -22.75 -6.11
C MET A 1 4.28 -22.59 -7.14
N ASN A 2 4.14 -23.19 -8.33
CA ASN A 2 5.07 -23.02 -9.45
C ASN A 2 4.53 -22.00 -10.49
N ARG A 3 5.31 -21.74 -11.57
CA ARG A 3 4.95 -20.75 -12.61
C ARG A 3 3.62 -21.05 -13.32
N GLU A 4 3.34 -22.32 -13.62
CA GLU A 4 2.13 -22.72 -14.35
C GLU A 4 0.89 -22.52 -13.47
N GLU A 5 0.96 -22.97 -12.23
CA GLU A 5 -0.07 -22.77 -11.21
C GLU A 5 -0.36 -21.29 -10.99
N LEU A 6 0.71 -20.45 -10.87
CA LEU A 6 0.59 -19.02 -10.72
C LEU A 6 -0.11 -18.35 -11.92
N GLY A 7 0.16 -18.85 -13.14
CA GLY A 7 -0.46 -18.36 -14.37
C GLY A 7 -1.99 -18.43 -14.39
N ARG A 8 -2.58 -19.39 -13.65
CA ARG A 8 -4.04 -19.55 -13.56
C ARG A 8 -4.73 -18.37 -12.86
N TYR A 9 -3.97 -17.61 -12.04
CA TYR A 9 -4.49 -16.47 -11.31
C TYR A 9 -4.52 -15.17 -12.11
N ILE A 10 -3.95 -15.15 -13.34
CA ILE A 10 -4.06 -13.98 -14.24
C ILE A 10 -5.54 -13.67 -14.50
N GLY A 11 -6.34 -14.68 -14.85
CA GLY A 11 -7.78 -14.51 -15.09
C GLY A 11 -8.60 -14.17 -13.84
N VAL A 12 -8.14 -14.59 -12.66
CA VAL A 12 -8.82 -14.33 -11.38
C VAL A 12 -8.55 -12.92 -10.90
N THR A 13 -7.32 -12.45 -11.04
CA THR A 13 -6.86 -11.16 -10.48
C THR A 13 -6.91 -10.01 -11.47
N GLY A 14 -6.92 -10.30 -12.78
CA GLY A 14 -6.77 -9.29 -13.85
C GLY A 14 -5.34 -8.75 -13.99
N MET A 15 -4.37 -9.29 -13.24
CA MET A 15 -3.00 -8.76 -13.20
C MET A 15 -2.10 -9.46 -14.20
N SER A 16 -1.02 -8.79 -14.62
CA SER A 16 0.07 -9.43 -15.36
C SER A 16 0.73 -10.53 -14.52
N LEU A 17 1.36 -11.52 -15.15
CA LEU A 17 2.00 -12.65 -14.45
C LEU A 17 3.03 -12.19 -13.40
N GLY A 18 3.81 -11.14 -13.70
CA GLY A 18 4.76 -10.57 -12.73
C GLY A 18 4.09 -9.88 -11.54
N HIS A 19 2.94 -9.24 -11.77
CA HIS A 19 2.14 -8.67 -10.69
C HIS A 19 1.47 -9.75 -9.84
N VAL A 20 0.99 -10.85 -10.45
CA VAL A 20 0.46 -12.02 -9.72
C VAL A 20 1.53 -12.63 -8.81
N GLU A 21 2.77 -12.79 -9.31
CA GLU A 21 3.88 -13.28 -8.47
C GLU A 21 4.13 -12.35 -7.28
N LYS A 22 4.22 -11.05 -7.53
CA LYS A 22 4.47 -10.08 -6.45
C LYS A 22 3.31 -10.04 -5.45
N ASP A 23 2.07 -10.10 -5.92
CA ASP A 23 0.86 -10.18 -5.09
C ASP A 23 0.85 -11.44 -4.21
N TYR A 24 1.21 -12.57 -4.78
CA TYR A 24 1.36 -13.85 -4.08
C TYR A 24 2.42 -13.77 -2.97
N ILE A 25 3.62 -13.26 -3.29
CA ILE A 25 4.71 -13.06 -2.34
C ILE A 25 4.31 -12.07 -1.23
N GLN A 26 3.60 -10.99 -1.57
CA GLN A 26 3.06 -10.06 -0.58
C GLN A 26 2.12 -10.76 0.40
N HIS A 27 1.23 -11.62 -0.07
CA HIS A 27 0.30 -12.35 0.80
C HIS A 27 1.03 -13.33 1.74
N ILE A 28 2.06 -14.02 1.28
CA ILE A 28 2.90 -14.89 2.14
C ILE A 28 3.53 -14.07 3.26
N VAL A 29 4.15 -12.94 2.91
CA VAL A 29 4.82 -12.06 3.89
C VAL A 29 3.81 -11.45 4.87
N LEU A 30 2.66 -10.96 4.39
CA LEU A 30 1.60 -10.41 5.24
C LEU A 30 1.04 -11.46 6.22
N GLY A 31 0.83 -12.69 5.75
CA GLY A 31 0.43 -13.82 6.59
C GLY A 31 1.47 -14.18 7.67
N GLY A 32 2.76 -14.09 7.34
CA GLY A 32 3.84 -14.25 8.33
C GLY A 32 3.88 -13.12 9.36
N LEU A 33 3.79 -11.88 8.90
CA LEU A 33 3.78 -10.69 9.76
C LEU A 33 2.53 -10.63 10.65
N SER A 34 1.38 -11.12 10.19
CA SER A 34 0.15 -11.18 10.99
C SER A 34 0.30 -12.04 12.25
N ARG A 35 1.15 -13.07 12.20
CA ARG A 35 1.44 -13.94 13.35
C ARG A 35 2.56 -13.42 14.25
N SER A 36 3.60 -12.84 13.66
CA SER A 36 4.84 -12.50 14.38
C SER A 36 4.94 -11.04 14.80
N ALA A 37 4.14 -10.15 14.21
CA ALA A 37 4.15 -8.70 14.47
C ALA A 37 2.74 -8.15 14.79
N ALA A 38 1.84 -9.01 15.27
CA ALA A 38 0.51 -8.61 15.74
C ALA A 38 0.62 -7.53 16.83
N GLY A 39 -0.21 -6.49 16.72
CA GLY A 39 -0.20 -5.36 17.66
C GLY A 39 1.00 -4.40 17.53
N ILE A 40 2.00 -4.71 16.70
CA ILE A 40 3.21 -3.91 16.50
C ILE A 40 3.14 -3.09 15.21
N LEU A 41 2.51 -3.65 14.18
CA LEU A 41 2.40 -3.05 12.86
C LEU A 41 0.94 -2.77 12.51
N VAL A 42 0.66 -1.59 11.97
CA VAL A 42 -0.63 -1.25 11.36
C VAL A 42 -0.42 -1.10 9.86
N PHE A 43 -1.07 -1.98 9.09
CA PHE A 43 -0.97 -2.00 7.63
C PHE A 43 -1.72 -0.81 7.02
N LYS A 44 -1.11 -0.15 6.03
CA LYS A 44 -1.64 1.06 5.42
C LYS A 44 -1.26 1.21 3.95
N GLY A 45 -1.55 2.37 3.39
CA GLY A 45 -1.12 2.74 2.05
C GLY A 45 -1.89 2.08 0.92
N GLY A 46 -1.34 2.14 -0.28
CA GLY A 46 -2.00 1.65 -1.49
C GLY A 46 -2.24 0.14 -1.50
N THR A 47 -1.31 -0.62 -0.93
CA THR A 47 -1.42 -2.08 -0.89
C THR A 47 -2.48 -2.53 0.12
N ALA A 48 -2.64 -1.83 1.24
CA ALA A 48 -3.75 -2.10 2.17
C ALA A 48 -5.10 -1.86 1.49
N LEU A 49 -5.25 -0.77 0.72
CA LEU A 49 -6.46 -0.50 -0.06
C LEU A 49 -6.70 -1.57 -1.13
N GLN A 50 -5.66 -2.06 -1.81
CA GLN A 50 -5.76 -3.14 -2.79
C GLN A 50 -6.22 -4.45 -2.13
N LYS A 51 -5.53 -4.88 -1.08
CA LYS A 51 -5.81 -6.17 -0.40
C LYS A 51 -7.19 -6.21 0.27
N THR A 52 -7.75 -5.04 0.62
CA THR A 52 -9.12 -4.91 1.14
C THR A 52 -10.18 -4.72 0.06
N GLY A 53 -9.82 -4.76 -1.22
CA GLY A 53 -10.74 -4.54 -2.33
C GLY A 53 -11.30 -3.10 -2.42
N THR A 54 -10.65 -2.17 -1.72
CA THR A 54 -11.07 -0.76 -1.74
C THR A 54 -10.66 -0.07 -3.03
N VAL A 55 -9.47 -0.38 -3.56
CA VAL A 55 -8.97 0.12 -4.86
C VAL A 55 -8.71 -1.03 -5.82
N ARG A 56 -8.93 -0.77 -7.13
CA ARG A 56 -8.67 -1.71 -8.21
C ARG A 56 -7.41 -1.31 -8.97
N ARG A 57 -6.30 -1.28 -8.26
CA ARG A 57 -4.99 -1.09 -8.87
C ARG A 57 -3.96 -1.95 -8.19
N PHE A 58 -2.96 -2.37 -8.94
CA PHE A 58 -1.81 -3.04 -8.36
C PHE A 58 -0.97 -2.07 -7.51
N SER A 59 -0.45 -2.57 -6.39
CA SER A 59 0.46 -1.83 -5.50
C SER A 59 1.65 -2.69 -5.12
N GLU A 60 2.85 -2.11 -5.17
CA GLU A 60 4.10 -2.87 -5.15
C GLU A 60 4.69 -3.04 -3.76
N ASP A 61 4.58 -2.02 -2.91
CA ASP A 61 5.26 -1.94 -1.62
C ASP A 61 4.32 -2.31 -0.47
N LEU A 62 4.85 -2.79 0.64
CA LEU A 62 4.10 -3.00 1.87
C LEU A 62 4.41 -1.86 2.85
N ASP A 63 3.41 -1.03 3.11
CA ASP A 63 3.51 0.14 3.99
C ASP A 63 2.84 -0.12 5.33
N PHE A 64 3.55 0.22 6.42
CA PHE A 64 3.03 0.11 7.77
C PHE A 64 3.31 1.37 8.58
N THR A 65 2.56 1.56 9.66
CA THR A 65 2.98 2.37 10.79
C THR A 65 3.49 1.43 11.88
N ALA A 66 4.72 1.68 12.34
CA ALA A 66 5.34 0.92 13.41
C ALA A 66 4.98 1.52 14.77
N ARG A 67 4.51 0.69 15.71
CA ARG A 67 4.33 1.07 17.11
C ARG A 67 5.63 0.90 17.89
N GLU A 68 5.67 1.37 19.15
CA GLU A 68 6.80 1.17 20.04
C GLU A 68 7.13 -0.31 20.20
N GLY A 69 8.41 -0.63 20.35
CA GLY A 69 8.90 -2.02 20.43
C GLY A 69 9.10 -2.71 19.09
N SER A 70 8.92 -2.02 17.97
CA SER A 70 9.22 -2.56 16.64
C SER A 70 10.72 -2.75 16.44
N ALA A 71 11.18 -3.99 16.34
CA ALA A 71 12.57 -4.35 16.03
C ALA A 71 12.67 -4.76 14.56
N LEU A 72 13.49 -4.04 13.79
CA LEU A 72 13.64 -4.23 12.35
C LEU A 72 14.08 -5.65 11.99
N GLU A 73 15.11 -6.17 12.70
CA GLU A 73 15.67 -7.51 12.47
C GLU A 73 14.64 -8.60 12.72
N ARG A 74 13.81 -8.45 13.76
CA ARG A 74 12.74 -9.40 14.08
C ARG A 74 11.68 -9.43 12.98
N ILE A 75 11.28 -8.26 12.48
CA ILE A 75 10.28 -8.15 11.42
C ILE A 75 10.83 -8.69 10.09
N ALA A 76 12.09 -8.35 9.75
CA ALA A 76 12.76 -8.87 8.56
C ALA A 76 12.96 -10.38 8.61
N SER A 77 13.35 -10.93 9.79
CA SER A 77 13.47 -12.37 10.01
C SER A 77 12.12 -13.08 9.85
N ALA A 78 11.04 -12.52 10.40
CA ALA A 78 9.69 -13.07 10.27
C ALA A 78 9.22 -13.10 8.81
N ALA A 79 9.47 -12.02 8.05
CA ALA A 79 9.14 -11.95 6.63
C ALA A 79 9.92 -12.99 5.81
N ARG A 80 11.22 -13.17 6.08
CA ARG A 80 12.04 -14.19 5.43
C ARG A 80 11.64 -15.61 5.83
N GLY A 81 11.34 -15.83 7.11
CA GLY A 81 10.85 -17.11 7.63
C GLY A 81 9.57 -17.55 6.94
N SER A 82 8.62 -16.64 6.75
CA SER A 82 7.38 -16.95 6.03
C SER A 82 7.61 -17.34 4.56
N LEU A 83 8.57 -16.73 3.88
CA LEU A 83 8.95 -17.11 2.51
C LEU A 83 9.63 -18.50 2.48
N HIS A 84 10.48 -18.79 3.45
CA HIS A 84 11.13 -20.09 3.59
C HIS A 84 10.12 -21.22 3.82
N ASP A 85 9.04 -20.97 4.59
CA ASP A 85 7.96 -21.93 4.81
C ASP A 85 7.25 -22.33 3.50
N TYR A 86 7.29 -21.46 2.48
CA TYR A 86 6.81 -21.69 1.12
C TYR A 86 7.90 -22.16 0.16
N ASN A 87 9.08 -22.55 0.67
CA ASN A 87 10.26 -22.98 -0.10
C ASN A 87 10.83 -21.90 -1.04
N PHE A 88 10.68 -20.61 -0.70
CA PHE A 88 11.31 -19.51 -1.44
C PHE A 88 12.57 -19.02 -0.73
N HIS A 89 13.67 -19.04 -1.46
CA HIS A 89 14.89 -18.37 -1.00
C HIS A 89 14.73 -16.86 -1.10
N SER A 90 15.19 -16.14 -0.07
CA SER A 90 15.14 -14.68 -0.06
C SER A 90 16.38 -14.07 0.57
N ASP A 91 16.92 -13.04 -0.10
CA ASP A 91 18.02 -12.25 0.38
C ASP A 91 17.56 -10.88 0.85
N LEU A 92 18.16 -10.42 1.94
CA LEU A 92 17.99 -9.08 2.43
C LEU A 92 18.93 -8.15 1.63
N ASP A 93 18.35 -7.36 0.71
CA ASP A 93 19.12 -6.49 -0.20
C ASP A 93 19.45 -5.13 0.42
N ALA A 94 18.56 -4.59 1.28
CA ALA A 94 18.76 -3.33 1.96
C ALA A 94 18.04 -3.29 3.30
N LEU A 95 18.68 -2.65 4.27
CA LEU A 95 18.16 -2.36 5.61
C LEU A 95 18.26 -0.86 5.86
N SER A 96 17.23 -0.27 6.43
CA SER A 96 17.22 1.13 6.85
C SER A 96 16.55 1.23 8.22
N ASP A 97 17.31 1.59 9.23
CA ASP A 97 16.81 1.93 10.56
C ASP A 97 17.12 3.40 10.84
N ARG A 98 16.08 4.23 10.83
CA ARG A 98 16.15 5.67 11.07
C ARG A 98 15.14 6.05 12.14
N GLU A 99 15.39 7.17 12.80
CA GLU A 99 14.44 7.75 13.76
C GLU A 99 13.02 7.91 13.16
N THR A 100 12.94 8.25 11.88
CA THR A 100 11.68 8.50 11.18
C THR A 100 10.99 7.26 10.63
N GLY A 101 11.68 6.11 10.54
CA GLY A 101 11.11 4.87 10.01
C GLY A 101 12.13 3.78 9.77
N LEU A 102 11.60 2.59 9.72
CA LEU A 102 12.28 1.34 9.40
C LEU A 102 11.95 0.92 7.98
N GLY A 103 12.84 0.21 7.33
CA GLY A 103 12.55 -0.37 6.04
C GLY A 103 13.56 -1.44 5.64
N PHE A 104 13.10 -2.37 4.84
CA PHE A 104 13.97 -3.36 4.21
C PHE A 104 13.43 -3.77 2.84
N ARG A 105 14.32 -4.34 2.05
CA ARG A 105 14.01 -4.86 0.73
C ARG A 105 14.48 -6.30 0.64
N LEU A 106 13.59 -7.17 0.17
CA LEU A 106 13.87 -8.56 -0.09
C LEU A 106 13.98 -8.80 -1.60
N LYS A 107 14.97 -9.59 -2.01
CA LYS A 107 15.06 -10.23 -3.32
C LYS A 107 14.65 -11.68 -3.15
N VAL A 108 13.56 -12.06 -3.78
CA VAL A 108 12.92 -13.37 -3.60
C VAL A 108 13.05 -14.19 -4.88
N GLN A 109 13.54 -15.41 -4.75
CA GLN A 109 13.51 -16.42 -5.81
C GLN A 109 12.12 -17.06 -5.81
N GLY A 110 11.15 -16.34 -6.39
CA GLY A 110 9.76 -16.76 -6.47
C GLY A 110 9.49 -17.73 -7.63
N PRO A 111 8.20 -18.00 -7.92
CA PRO A 111 7.80 -18.94 -8.99
C PRO A 111 8.30 -18.60 -10.40
N LEU A 112 8.63 -17.34 -10.67
CA LEU A 112 9.14 -16.90 -11.98
C LEU A 112 10.67 -16.88 -12.06
N TYR A 113 11.36 -17.08 -10.95
CA TYR A 113 12.82 -17.09 -10.92
C TYR A 113 13.39 -18.27 -11.73
N ARG A 114 14.34 -17.97 -12.63
CA ARG A 114 15.10 -18.96 -13.42
C ARG A 114 16.52 -18.47 -13.68
N ASP A 115 17.50 -19.30 -13.35
CA ASP A 115 18.91 -19.10 -13.75
C ASP A 115 19.44 -17.68 -13.48
N GLY A 116 19.20 -17.16 -12.28
CA GLY A 116 19.65 -15.82 -11.88
C GLY A 116 18.79 -14.66 -12.39
N ARG A 117 17.69 -14.94 -13.11
CA ARG A 117 16.76 -13.93 -13.64
C ARG A 117 15.38 -14.05 -12.99
N GLY A 118 14.61 -12.95 -13.03
CA GLY A 118 13.23 -12.96 -12.51
C GLY A 118 13.16 -12.90 -10.99
N LEU A 119 14.13 -12.30 -10.30
CA LEU A 119 14.02 -12.02 -8.86
C LEU A 119 12.84 -11.08 -8.60
N CYS A 120 11.93 -11.51 -7.75
CA CYS A 120 10.88 -10.63 -7.27
C CYS A 120 11.41 -9.75 -6.14
N THR A 121 11.33 -8.43 -6.32
CA THR A 121 11.78 -7.48 -5.29
C THR A 121 10.56 -6.99 -4.50
N LEU A 122 10.57 -7.19 -3.18
CA LEU A 122 9.56 -6.71 -2.26
C LEU A 122 10.15 -5.67 -1.30
N ARG A 123 9.57 -4.50 -1.26
CA ARG A 123 9.92 -3.41 -0.34
C ARG A 123 8.90 -3.36 0.79
N ILE A 124 9.41 -3.29 2.01
CA ILE A 124 8.60 -3.13 3.23
C ILE A 124 9.06 -1.85 3.93
N GLU A 125 8.13 -0.93 4.16
CA GLU A 125 8.37 0.34 4.84
C GLU A 125 7.48 0.47 6.08
N MET A 126 8.07 0.91 7.17
CA MET A 126 7.40 1.08 8.45
C MET A 126 7.70 2.48 8.99
N SER A 127 6.71 3.36 8.99
CA SER A 127 6.85 4.71 9.53
C SER A 127 6.84 4.68 11.06
N ARG A 128 7.84 5.30 11.68
CA ARG A 128 7.87 5.66 13.11
C ARG A 128 7.38 7.09 13.34
N ARG A 129 7.49 7.93 12.31
CA ARG A 129 7.09 9.34 12.36
C ARG A 129 5.58 9.49 12.39
N GLU A 130 4.89 8.83 11.48
CA GLU A 130 3.44 8.93 11.37
C GLU A 130 2.77 7.98 12.35
N LYS A 131 1.99 8.53 13.28
CA LYS A 131 1.18 7.73 14.20
C LYS A 131 -0.16 7.41 13.58
N VAL A 132 -0.74 6.29 13.98
CA VAL A 132 -2.15 5.97 13.73
C VAL A 132 -2.99 6.81 14.69
N LEU A 133 -3.92 7.58 14.17
CA LEU A 133 -4.71 8.55 14.94
C LEU A 133 -6.09 8.03 15.33
N LEU A 134 -6.61 7.06 14.55
CA LEU A 134 -7.88 6.38 14.81
C LEU A 134 -7.58 4.92 15.20
N ALA A 135 -8.47 4.29 15.96
CA ALA A 135 -8.33 2.87 16.26
C ALA A 135 -8.34 2.06 14.94
N PRO A 136 -7.30 1.25 14.65
CA PRO A 136 -7.27 0.50 13.40
C PRO A 136 -8.36 -0.58 13.38
N ASP A 137 -8.81 -0.93 12.17
CA ASP A 137 -9.73 -2.04 11.97
C ASP A 137 -8.94 -3.36 11.95
N THR A 138 -9.39 -4.38 12.69
CA THR A 138 -8.92 -5.75 12.47
C THR A 138 -9.71 -6.37 11.34
N ARG A 139 -9.05 -6.70 10.23
CA ARG A 139 -9.68 -7.32 9.06
C ARG A 139 -9.07 -8.67 8.75
N GLU A 140 -9.92 -9.61 8.36
CA GLU A 140 -9.51 -10.86 7.75
C GLU A 140 -9.31 -10.63 6.25
N LEU A 141 -8.15 -11.04 5.75
CA LEU A 141 -7.80 -11.03 4.34
C LEU A 141 -7.83 -12.47 3.82
N GLU A 142 -8.55 -12.67 2.72
CA GLU A 142 -8.69 -13.95 2.04
C GLU A 142 -7.90 -13.90 0.72
N PRO A 143 -6.65 -14.41 0.69
CA PRO A 143 -5.88 -14.48 -0.54
C PRO A 143 -6.59 -15.35 -1.58
N PRO A 144 -6.50 -15.01 -2.89
CA PRO A 144 -7.10 -15.84 -3.92
C PRO A 144 -6.36 -17.17 -4.14
N TYR A 145 -5.19 -17.33 -3.53
CA TYR A 145 -4.26 -18.44 -3.75
C TYR A 145 -4.61 -19.64 -2.84
N TYR A 146 -4.76 -20.83 -3.43
CA TYR A 146 -5.24 -22.03 -2.75
C TYR A 146 -4.34 -22.50 -1.59
N ASP A 147 -3.06 -22.14 -1.62
CA ASP A 147 -2.05 -22.55 -0.64
C ASP A 147 -1.77 -21.50 0.44
N ILE A 148 -2.47 -20.36 0.43
CA ILE A 148 -2.35 -19.34 1.46
C ILE A 148 -3.65 -19.28 2.27
N LEU A 149 -3.56 -19.57 3.56
CA LEU A 149 -4.70 -19.48 4.47
C LEU A 149 -5.10 -18.03 4.73
N PRO A 150 -6.38 -17.75 5.01
CA PRO A 150 -6.82 -16.44 5.49
C PRO A 150 -6.04 -16.01 6.73
N TYR A 151 -5.79 -14.71 6.85
CA TYR A 151 -5.07 -14.14 7.98
C TYR A 151 -5.63 -12.78 8.38
N ARG A 152 -5.41 -12.38 9.64
CA ARG A 152 -5.94 -11.13 10.20
C ARG A 152 -4.83 -10.12 10.41
N LEU A 153 -5.10 -8.87 10.01
CA LEU A 153 -4.21 -7.73 10.22
C LEU A 153 -4.97 -6.54 10.82
N GLU A 154 -4.25 -5.76 11.62
CA GLU A 154 -4.69 -4.40 11.93
C GLU A 154 -4.40 -3.51 10.72
N ILE A 155 -5.45 -2.89 10.19
CA ILE A 155 -5.40 -2.04 9.00
C ILE A 155 -5.89 -0.64 9.37
N MET A 156 -5.18 0.39 8.91
CA MET A 156 -5.57 1.78 9.09
C MET A 156 -6.96 2.03 8.48
N GLN A 157 -7.83 2.75 9.17
CA GLN A 157 -9.16 3.08 8.67
C GLN A 157 -9.09 3.85 7.35
N ASN A 158 -10.03 3.58 6.45
CA ASN A 158 -10.07 4.20 5.12
C ASN A 158 -10.10 5.74 5.17
N VAL A 159 -10.77 6.33 6.17
CA VAL A 159 -10.78 7.79 6.36
C VAL A 159 -9.40 8.33 6.71
N GLU A 160 -8.63 7.60 7.49
CA GLU A 160 -7.27 7.98 7.85
C GLU A 160 -6.29 7.77 6.67
N ILE A 161 -6.47 6.70 5.89
CA ILE A 161 -5.71 6.52 4.63
C ILE A 161 -6.05 7.66 3.65
N LEU A 162 -7.31 8.08 3.54
CA LEU A 162 -7.69 9.24 2.72
C LEU A 162 -6.99 10.51 3.21
N ALA A 163 -6.95 10.74 4.53
CA ALA A 163 -6.23 11.88 5.10
C ALA A 163 -4.73 11.86 4.75
N GLU A 164 -4.07 10.68 4.78
CA GLU A 164 -2.69 10.53 4.31
C GLU A 164 -2.53 10.79 2.81
N LYS A 165 -3.51 10.41 1.98
CA LYS A 165 -3.50 10.71 0.54
C LYS A 165 -3.67 12.21 0.26
N LEU A 166 -4.55 12.90 0.98
CA LEU A 166 -4.70 14.36 0.87
C LEU A 166 -3.43 15.09 1.32
N ARG A 167 -2.82 14.66 2.44
CA ARG A 167 -1.51 15.14 2.86
C ARG A 167 -0.45 14.95 1.76
N ALA A 168 -0.38 13.77 1.18
CA ALA A 168 0.59 13.47 0.13
C ALA A 168 0.37 14.35 -1.11
N LEU A 169 -0.87 14.54 -1.54
CA LEU A 169 -1.24 15.40 -2.67
C LEU A 169 -0.94 16.88 -2.42
N SER A 170 -0.90 17.34 -1.16
CA SER A 170 -0.47 18.72 -0.85
C SER A 170 1.04 18.93 -1.03
N THR A 171 1.85 17.86 -1.03
CA THR A 171 3.31 17.93 -1.02
C THR A 171 3.99 17.31 -2.24
N ARG A 172 3.29 16.45 -2.99
CA ARG A 172 3.82 15.77 -4.18
C ARG A 172 2.74 15.54 -5.23
N GLN A 173 3.18 15.32 -6.46
CA GLN A 173 2.32 15.08 -7.61
C GLN A 173 2.49 13.61 -8.06
N LYS A 174 1.62 12.72 -7.55
CA LYS A 174 1.55 11.31 -7.95
C LYS A 174 0.12 10.93 -8.31
N ALA A 175 -0.10 10.49 -9.54
CA ALA A 175 -1.42 10.11 -10.05
C ALA A 175 -2.09 9.04 -9.19
N ARG A 176 -1.32 8.07 -8.69
CA ARG A 176 -1.82 7.02 -7.79
C ARG A 176 -2.43 7.54 -6.48
N ASP A 177 -1.93 8.68 -5.94
CA ASP A 177 -2.51 9.25 -4.71
C ASP A 177 -3.88 9.89 -4.99
N LEU A 178 -4.06 10.54 -6.15
CA LEU A 178 -5.36 11.04 -6.60
C LEU A 178 -6.32 9.89 -6.95
N TYR A 179 -5.81 8.83 -7.60
CA TYR A 179 -6.62 7.65 -7.90
C TYR A 179 -7.14 6.99 -6.63
N ASP A 180 -6.29 6.79 -5.63
CA ASP A 180 -6.68 6.20 -4.35
C ASP A 180 -7.73 7.07 -3.63
N ALA A 181 -7.52 8.39 -3.58
CA ALA A 181 -8.48 9.33 -3.01
C ALA A 181 -9.84 9.27 -3.74
N TYR A 182 -9.82 9.25 -5.08
CA TYR A 182 -11.02 9.11 -5.89
C TYR A 182 -11.78 7.81 -5.59
N MET A 183 -11.09 6.68 -5.51
CA MET A 183 -11.71 5.38 -5.21
C MET A 183 -12.30 5.33 -3.79
N LEU A 184 -11.61 5.91 -2.80
CA LEU A 184 -12.12 6.03 -1.44
C LEU A 184 -13.41 6.87 -1.39
N LEU A 185 -13.45 7.99 -2.09
CA LEU A 185 -14.64 8.82 -2.21
C LEU A 185 -15.80 8.08 -2.90
N GLN A 186 -15.51 7.28 -3.93
CA GLN A 186 -16.53 6.43 -4.58
C GLN A 186 -17.11 5.37 -3.63
N LYS A 187 -16.34 4.92 -2.64
CA LYS A 187 -16.80 4.02 -1.57
C LYS A 187 -17.55 4.76 -0.44
N GLY A 188 -17.80 6.06 -0.59
CA GLY A 188 -18.51 6.88 0.38
C GLY A 188 -17.66 7.37 1.56
N VAL A 189 -16.34 7.20 1.51
CA VAL A 189 -15.44 7.73 2.53
C VAL A 189 -15.43 9.26 2.40
N LYS A 190 -15.74 9.97 3.48
CA LYS A 190 -15.73 11.44 3.50
C LYS A 190 -14.33 11.94 3.89
N PRO A 191 -13.81 13.02 3.27
CA PRO A 191 -12.56 13.62 3.67
C PRO A 191 -12.69 14.29 5.05
N ASP A 192 -11.71 14.03 5.90
CA ASP A 192 -11.53 14.70 7.18
C ASP A 192 -10.28 15.60 7.08
N ILE A 193 -10.52 16.90 6.91
CA ILE A 193 -9.45 17.89 6.73
C ILE A 193 -8.67 18.10 8.01
N ALA A 194 -9.32 18.04 9.18
CA ALA A 194 -8.64 18.15 10.47
C ALA A 194 -7.70 16.94 10.69
N LEU A 195 -8.13 15.74 10.30
CA LEU A 195 -7.29 14.55 10.35
C LEU A 195 -6.10 14.66 9.38
N ALA A 196 -6.31 15.16 8.17
CA ALA A 196 -5.24 15.39 7.19
C ALA A 196 -4.24 16.44 7.69
N ASP A 197 -4.70 17.50 8.36
CA ASP A 197 -3.85 18.51 8.97
C ASP A 197 -3.01 17.92 10.13
N ARG A 198 -3.62 17.12 11.01
CA ARG A 198 -2.88 16.38 12.04
C ARG A 198 -1.82 15.45 11.46
N LYS A 199 -2.05 14.84 10.29
CA LYS A 199 -1.02 14.06 9.58
C LYS A 199 0.12 14.94 9.06
N MET A 200 -0.13 16.22 8.73
CA MET A 200 0.93 17.18 8.37
C MET A 200 1.77 17.60 9.58
N GLU A 201 1.20 17.66 10.78
CA GLU A 201 1.91 18.01 12.01
C GLU A 201 3.10 17.09 12.30
N PHE A 202 3.02 15.79 11.91
CA PHE A 202 4.17 14.87 12.00
C PHE A 202 5.38 15.28 11.15
N TYR A 203 5.17 16.22 10.23
CA TYR A 203 6.22 16.81 9.37
C TYR A 203 6.55 18.26 9.77
N GLY A 204 6.05 18.74 10.90
CA GLY A 204 6.23 20.12 11.36
C GLY A 204 5.56 21.16 10.44
N ARG A 205 4.46 20.78 9.78
CA ARG A 205 3.75 21.61 8.80
C ARG A 205 2.25 21.60 9.06
N ARG A 206 1.54 22.51 8.38
CA ARG A 206 0.08 22.54 8.30
C ARG A 206 -0.36 22.14 6.90
N LEU A 207 -1.61 21.65 6.77
CA LEU A 207 -2.17 21.30 5.47
C LEU A 207 -2.43 22.57 4.63
N ASP A 208 -1.71 22.71 3.53
CA ASP A 208 -1.94 23.78 2.56
C ASP A 208 -3.00 23.34 1.53
N VAL A 209 -4.27 23.66 1.81
CA VAL A 209 -5.40 23.33 0.91
C VAL A 209 -5.26 24.04 -0.45
N PRO A 210 -4.85 25.31 -0.56
CA PRO A 210 -4.50 25.92 -1.84
C PRO A 210 -3.44 25.16 -2.63
N ALA A 211 -2.34 24.73 -1.99
CA ALA A 211 -1.31 23.91 -2.66
C ALA A 211 -1.87 22.56 -3.10
N LEU A 212 -2.68 21.90 -2.27
CA LEU A 212 -3.37 20.67 -2.63
C LEU A 212 -4.20 20.84 -3.90
N ARG A 213 -5.00 21.90 -3.99
CA ARG A 213 -5.83 22.20 -5.19
C ARG A 213 -4.97 22.42 -6.43
N ARG A 214 -3.89 23.20 -6.34
CA ARG A 214 -2.93 23.40 -7.45
C ARG A 214 -2.30 22.08 -7.90
N ASN A 215 -1.86 21.25 -6.96
CA ASN A 215 -1.22 19.97 -7.29
C ASN A 215 -2.18 19.00 -7.99
N LEU A 216 -3.46 19.01 -7.64
CA LEU A 216 -4.47 18.20 -8.34
C LEU A 216 -4.54 18.55 -9.84
N GLU A 217 -4.49 19.85 -10.18
CA GLU A 217 -4.56 20.32 -11.57
C GLU A 217 -3.34 19.87 -12.39
N LEU A 218 -2.17 19.82 -11.77
CA LEU A 218 -0.90 19.44 -12.41
C LEU A 218 -0.78 17.94 -12.71
N LEU A 219 -1.68 17.09 -12.19
CA LEU A 219 -1.63 15.64 -12.42
C LEU A 219 -2.14 15.21 -13.80
N GLY A 220 -2.90 16.07 -14.49
CA GLY A 220 -3.54 15.73 -15.76
C GLY A 220 -2.58 15.17 -16.82
N PRO A 221 -1.46 15.84 -17.14
CA PRO A 221 -0.54 15.38 -18.19
C PRO A 221 0.11 14.01 -17.91
N GLY A 222 0.30 13.63 -16.65
CA GLY A 222 0.91 12.36 -16.25
C GLY A 222 -0.08 11.25 -15.92
N TRP A 223 -1.39 11.56 -15.86
CA TRP A 223 -2.42 10.68 -15.32
C TRP A 223 -2.43 9.27 -15.94
N ASN A 224 -2.62 9.16 -17.23
CA ASN A 224 -2.69 7.86 -17.91
C ASN A 224 -1.36 7.12 -17.83
N ARG A 225 -0.25 7.80 -18.10
CA ARG A 225 1.10 7.19 -18.10
C ARG A 225 1.49 6.62 -16.75
N GLU A 226 1.15 7.30 -15.63
CA GLU A 226 1.50 6.83 -14.29
C GLU A 226 0.59 5.70 -13.78
N LEU A 227 -0.60 5.56 -14.35
CA LEU A 227 -1.57 4.52 -13.98
C LEU A 227 -1.57 3.34 -14.95
N GLU A 228 -0.97 3.48 -16.12
CA GLU A 228 -0.82 2.41 -17.10
C GLU A 228 -0.11 1.20 -16.49
N GLY A 229 -0.65 0.01 -16.70
CA GLY A 229 -0.15 -1.24 -16.14
C GLY A 229 -0.45 -1.45 -14.64
N LEU A 230 -0.94 -0.41 -13.95
CA LEU A 230 -1.39 -0.53 -12.55
C LEU A 230 -2.92 -0.66 -12.42
N VAL A 231 -3.64 -0.10 -13.37
CA VAL A 231 -5.12 -0.04 -13.42
C VAL A 231 -5.57 -0.57 -14.76
N ASP A 232 -6.49 -1.53 -14.77
CA ASP A 232 -7.02 -2.12 -16.03
C ASP A 232 -7.85 -1.11 -16.82
N ASP A 233 -8.72 -0.37 -16.15
CA ASP A 233 -9.57 0.67 -16.73
C ASP A 233 -9.31 2.00 -16.02
N VAL A 234 -8.42 2.80 -16.59
CA VAL A 234 -8.04 4.10 -16.03
C VAL A 234 -9.18 5.09 -16.21
N PRO A 235 -9.82 5.58 -15.15
CA PRO A 235 -10.91 6.55 -15.27
C PRO A 235 -10.40 7.85 -15.88
N PRO A 236 -11.24 8.61 -16.64
CA PRO A 236 -10.85 9.91 -17.13
C PRO A 236 -10.36 10.83 -16.00
N PHE A 237 -9.20 11.46 -16.18
CA PHE A 237 -8.61 12.39 -15.20
C PHE A 237 -9.65 13.38 -14.65
N ARG A 238 -10.43 14.00 -15.57
CA ARG A 238 -11.44 14.99 -15.21
C ARG A 238 -12.46 14.47 -14.20
N LYS A 239 -12.84 13.19 -14.30
CA LYS A 239 -13.79 12.55 -13.37
C LYS A 239 -13.20 12.46 -11.97
N ALA A 240 -11.97 11.94 -11.84
CA ALA A 240 -11.27 11.83 -10.56
C ALA A 240 -10.99 13.22 -9.95
N PHE A 241 -10.47 14.13 -10.75
CA PHE A 241 -10.19 15.51 -10.35
C PHE A 241 -11.43 16.25 -9.81
N LEU A 242 -12.54 16.24 -10.56
CA LEU A 242 -13.76 16.95 -10.16
C LEU A 242 -14.36 16.38 -8.88
N MET A 243 -14.34 15.05 -8.72
CA MET A 243 -14.86 14.41 -7.50
C MET A 243 -14.05 14.81 -6.26
N VAL A 244 -12.72 14.71 -6.34
CA VAL A 244 -11.85 15.07 -5.20
C VAL A 244 -11.94 16.57 -4.91
N ARG A 245 -11.92 17.43 -5.93
CA ARG A 245 -12.08 18.88 -5.77
C ARG A 245 -13.40 19.27 -5.10
N ARG A 246 -14.50 18.63 -5.50
CA ARG A 246 -15.83 18.85 -4.90
C ARG A 246 -15.84 18.42 -3.43
N ALA A 247 -15.39 17.21 -3.14
CA ALA A 247 -15.35 16.68 -1.78
C ALA A 247 -14.48 17.57 -0.84
N LEU A 248 -13.37 18.13 -1.35
CA LEU A 248 -12.55 19.10 -0.61
C LEU A 248 -13.29 20.42 -0.38
N ALA A 249 -14.06 20.91 -1.34
CA ALA A 249 -14.84 22.13 -1.16
C ALA A 249 -15.92 21.96 -0.09
N GLU A 250 -16.64 20.82 -0.12
CA GLU A 250 -17.66 20.47 0.87
C GLU A 250 -17.09 20.29 2.29
N ALA A 251 -15.84 19.84 2.41
CA ALA A 251 -15.19 19.60 3.70
C ALA A 251 -14.46 20.85 4.26
N THR A 252 -14.30 21.92 3.46
CA THR A 252 -13.61 23.17 3.87
C THR A 252 -14.53 24.39 3.95
N GLY A 253 -15.80 24.27 3.54
CA GLY A 253 -16.84 25.30 3.62
C GLY A 253 -17.68 25.09 4.82
#